data_ebea8b91bd2052d9e79933248b759940
#
_entry.id   ebea8b91bd2052d9e79933248b759940
#
_cell.length_a   1.000
_cell.length_b   1.000
_cell.length_c   1.000
_cell.angle_alpha   90.00
_cell.angle_beta   90.00
_cell.angle_gamma   90.00
#
_symmetry.space_group_name_H-M   'P 1'
#
loop_
_entity.id
_entity.type
_entity.pdbx_description
1 polymer ?
#
loop_
_entity_poly.entity_id
_entity_poly.type
_entity_poly.pdbx_seq_one_letter_code
_entity_poly.pdbx_strand_id
1 'polypeptide(L)'
;MSPETLRHSQRSAVHRLRLLTVNTHKGFTFFNRRFILPELRDAVRILSTELVFLQEVHGAHQSHALRWKDWPPTPQYEFLADSMWPEFAYGRNAVYPDGDHGNALLSKFPILAFHNHDVAIGDHEMRGLLHAELDVPGERAVHAVCVHLGLQEHHRQKQLRLLCRLLSGLPVDAAVIVAGDFNDWRCKADATLAECGLHEVFTRAHGAPAKSFPARWPLLPLDRVYLRNCSGHEARVLTRRPWSHLSDHAPLAVEVHL
;
A
#
# COMPACT_ATOMS: atom_id res chain seq x y z
N MET A 1 8.46 -38.43 -44.70
CA MET A 1 8.78 -37.06 -44.33
C MET A 1 7.68 -36.57 -43.42
N SER A 2 7.94 -36.58 -42.09
CA SER A 2 7.00 -36.12 -41.07
C SER A 2 7.13 -34.60 -40.92
N PRO A 3 6.01 -33.84 -40.78
CA PRO A 3 6.11 -32.41 -40.49
C PRO A 3 6.41 -32.24 -38.99
N GLU A 4 7.58 -31.69 -38.70
CA GLU A 4 7.95 -31.19 -37.39
C GLU A 4 7.00 -30.08 -36.99
N THR A 5 6.27 -30.34 -35.92
CA THR A 5 5.39 -29.39 -35.22
C THR A 5 6.26 -28.36 -34.54
N LEU A 6 6.41 -27.20 -35.16
CA LEU A 6 6.95 -25.98 -34.52
C LEU A 6 6.04 -25.59 -33.34
N ARG A 7 6.39 -26.04 -32.14
CA ARG A 7 5.86 -25.47 -30.91
C ARG A 7 6.41 -24.07 -30.76
N HIS A 8 5.66 -23.08 -31.21
CA HIS A 8 5.87 -21.69 -30.78
C HIS A 8 5.63 -21.65 -29.28
N SER A 9 6.71 -21.60 -28.51
CA SER A 9 6.69 -21.13 -27.13
C SER A 9 6.23 -19.69 -27.17
N GLN A 10 4.95 -19.43 -26.97
CA GLN A 10 4.46 -18.10 -26.63
C GLN A 10 5.11 -17.78 -25.27
N ARG A 11 6.18 -16.99 -25.29
CA ARG A 11 6.63 -16.30 -24.09
C ARG A 11 5.46 -15.44 -23.66
N SER A 12 4.79 -15.81 -22.57
CA SER A 12 3.81 -14.96 -21.91
C SER A 12 4.46 -13.59 -21.71
N ALA A 13 3.85 -12.55 -22.25
CA ALA A 13 4.34 -11.20 -22.05
C ALA A 13 4.25 -10.93 -20.53
N VAL A 14 5.38 -10.65 -19.90
CA VAL A 14 5.42 -10.32 -18.47
C VAL A 14 4.53 -9.11 -18.24
N HIS A 15 3.48 -9.29 -17.45
CA HIS A 15 2.60 -8.19 -17.11
C HIS A 15 3.30 -7.26 -16.12
N ARG A 16 3.37 -5.97 -16.47
CA ARG A 16 4.01 -4.93 -15.65
C ARG A 16 2.96 -4.03 -15.08
N LEU A 17 3.02 -3.79 -13.79
CA LEU A 17 2.20 -2.81 -13.11
C LEU A 17 3.06 -1.92 -12.21
N ARG A 18 2.68 -0.66 -12.08
CA ARG A 18 3.32 0.28 -11.19
C ARG A 18 2.47 0.46 -9.95
N LEU A 19 3.10 0.43 -8.83
CA LEU A 19 2.44 0.71 -7.55
C LEU A 19 3.05 1.93 -6.86
N LEU A 20 2.22 2.55 -6.05
CA LEU A 20 2.59 3.59 -5.09
C LEU A 20 2.08 3.18 -3.71
N THR A 21 2.90 3.34 -2.66
CA THR A 21 2.40 3.33 -1.29
C THR A 21 2.71 4.65 -0.61
N VAL A 22 1.73 5.20 0.10
CA VAL A 22 1.87 6.46 0.83
C VAL A 22 0.99 6.49 2.07
N ASN A 23 1.59 6.74 3.23
CA ASN A 23 0.87 7.18 4.41
C ASN A 23 0.45 8.65 4.18
N THR A 24 -0.86 8.90 4.13
CA THR A 24 -1.42 10.21 3.74
C THR A 24 -1.42 11.22 4.87
N HIS A 25 -1.09 10.79 6.09
CA HIS A 25 -1.18 11.61 7.29
C HIS A 25 -2.54 12.35 7.37
N LYS A 26 -3.61 11.62 7.08
CA LYS A 26 -5.01 12.12 7.09
C LYS A 26 -5.27 13.30 6.16
N GLY A 27 -4.41 13.50 5.15
CA GLY A 27 -4.47 14.62 4.21
C GLY A 27 -3.85 15.90 4.72
N PHE A 28 -2.97 15.83 5.73
CA PHE A 28 -2.30 17.00 6.33
C PHE A 28 -0.78 16.96 6.16
N THR A 29 -0.18 18.15 6.22
CA THR A 29 1.27 18.29 6.35
C THR A 29 1.73 17.90 7.76
N PHE A 30 3.04 17.66 7.90
CA PHE A 30 3.69 17.44 9.20
C PHE A 30 3.19 18.43 10.26
N PHE A 31 2.83 17.93 11.45
CA PHE A 31 2.15 18.66 12.54
C PHE A 31 0.73 19.16 12.25
N ASN A 32 0.02 18.59 11.26
CA ASN A 32 -1.37 18.96 10.92
C ASN A 32 -1.57 20.46 10.65
N ARG A 33 -0.54 21.16 10.13
CA ARG A 33 -0.56 22.61 9.95
C ARG A 33 -1.39 23.06 8.75
N ARG A 34 -1.46 22.26 7.72
CA ARG A 34 -2.16 22.58 6.48
C ARG A 34 -2.82 21.33 5.92
N PHE A 35 -4.06 21.47 5.49
CA PHE A 35 -4.75 20.47 4.71
C PHE A 35 -4.23 20.51 3.27
N ILE A 36 -3.82 19.36 2.72
CA ILE A 36 -3.13 19.26 1.42
C ILE A 36 -3.62 18.09 0.56
N LEU A 37 -4.77 17.54 0.89
CA LEU A 37 -5.31 16.40 0.16
C LEU A 37 -5.50 16.68 -1.34
N PRO A 38 -5.93 17.89 -1.79
CA PRO A 38 -6.02 18.22 -3.21
C PRO A 38 -4.66 18.15 -3.92
N GLU A 39 -3.60 18.71 -3.31
CA GLU A 39 -2.25 18.67 -3.86
C GLU A 39 -1.70 17.24 -3.88
N LEU A 40 -2.03 16.43 -2.85
CA LEU A 40 -1.66 15.02 -2.82
C LEU A 40 -2.35 14.25 -3.96
N ARG A 41 -3.66 14.47 -4.18
CA ARG A 41 -4.40 13.87 -5.30
C ARG A 41 -3.71 14.18 -6.63
N ASP A 42 -3.40 15.44 -6.89
CA ASP A 42 -2.80 15.85 -8.14
C ASP A 42 -1.42 15.21 -8.36
N ALA A 43 -0.61 15.11 -7.30
CA ALA A 43 0.68 14.45 -7.35
C ALA A 43 0.56 12.93 -7.61
N VAL A 44 -0.38 12.24 -6.97
CA VAL A 44 -0.65 10.81 -7.18
C VAL A 44 -1.12 10.54 -8.61
N ARG A 45 -1.99 11.40 -9.15
CA ARG A 45 -2.47 11.32 -10.54
C ARG A 45 -1.35 11.42 -11.57
N ILE A 46 -0.38 12.32 -11.36
CA ILE A 46 0.77 12.49 -12.28
C ILE A 46 1.60 11.21 -12.41
N LEU A 47 1.73 10.41 -11.35
CA LEU A 47 2.44 9.13 -11.42
C LEU A 47 1.70 8.08 -12.23
N SER A 48 0.36 8.19 -12.30
CA SER A 48 -0.49 7.31 -13.11
C SER A 48 -0.25 5.80 -12.87
N THR A 49 0.05 5.43 -11.62
CA THR A 49 0.27 4.03 -11.22
C THR A 49 -1.00 3.21 -11.34
N GLU A 50 -0.85 1.90 -11.50
CA GLU A 50 -1.99 0.97 -11.60
C GLU A 50 -2.61 0.67 -10.24
N LEU A 51 -1.78 0.61 -9.18
CA LEU A 51 -2.21 0.39 -7.79
C LEU A 51 -1.69 1.50 -6.87
N VAL A 52 -2.53 1.93 -5.90
CA VAL A 52 -2.14 2.88 -4.85
C VAL A 52 -2.57 2.34 -3.49
N PHE A 53 -1.59 2.14 -2.61
CA PHE A 53 -1.79 1.70 -1.23
C PHE A 53 -1.74 2.92 -0.32
N LEU A 54 -2.83 3.20 0.38
CA LEU A 54 -3.00 4.40 1.19
C LEU A 54 -3.17 4.02 2.67
N GLN A 55 -2.44 4.68 3.55
CA GLN A 55 -2.58 4.55 4.99
C GLN A 55 -3.03 5.88 5.58
N GLU A 56 -3.67 5.84 6.75
CA GLU A 56 -4.25 6.98 7.45
C GLU A 56 -5.26 7.79 6.62
N VAL A 57 -6.10 7.14 5.85
CA VAL A 57 -7.13 7.79 5.03
C VAL A 57 -8.41 7.93 5.83
N HIS A 58 -9.02 9.13 5.85
CA HIS A 58 -10.34 9.30 6.43
C HIS A 58 -11.45 8.74 5.53
N GLY A 59 -12.34 7.97 6.13
CA GLY A 59 -13.64 7.65 5.56
C GLY A 59 -14.57 8.85 5.71
N ALA A 60 -15.05 9.11 6.91
CA ALA A 60 -15.86 10.28 7.23
C ALA A 60 -15.17 11.12 8.30
N HIS A 61 -15.41 12.45 8.30
CA HIS A 61 -14.99 13.33 9.38
C HIS A 61 -15.80 14.63 9.42
N GLN A 62 -16.76 14.68 10.34
CA GLN A 62 -17.76 15.78 10.39
C GLN A 62 -17.12 17.13 10.79
N SER A 63 -16.29 17.16 11.83
CA SER A 63 -15.71 18.41 12.33
C SER A 63 -14.68 19.01 11.37
N HIS A 64 -13.94 18.19 10.63
CA HIS A 64 -12.99 18.66 9.61
C HIS A 64 -13.72 19.28 8.42
N ALA A 65 -14.85 18.72 7.98
CA ALA A 65 -15.66 19.27 6.90
C ALA A 65 -16.17 20.69 7.22
N LEU A 66 -16.40 21.00 8.50
CA LEU A 66 -16.79 22.36 8.94
C LEU A 66 -15.61 23.32 9.04
N ARG A 67 -14.39 22.80 9.28
CA ARG A 67 -13.21 23.62 9.55
C ARG A 67 -12.39 23.96 8.31
N TRP A 68 -12.32 23.04 7.33
CA TRP A 68 -11.47 23.16 6.16
C TRP A 68 -12.31 23.37 4.90
N LYS A 69 -12.13 24.49 4.23
CA LYS A 69 -12.91 24.89 3.04
C LYS A 69 -12.77 23.89 1.88
N ASP A 70 -11.58 23.33 1.73
CA ASP A 70 -11.24 22.38 0.63
C ASP A 70 -11.43 20.92 1.04
N TRP A 71 -12.13 20.66 2.17
CA TRP A 71 -12.45 19.29 2.57
C TRP A 71 -13.42 18.65 1.57
N PRO A 72 -13.10 17.46 1.03
CA PRO A 72 -13.96 16.83 0.03
C PRO A 72 -15.31 16.43 0.61
N PRO A 73 -16.41 16.51 -0.18
CA PRO A 73 -17.72 16.05 0.25
C PRO A 73 -17.82 14.52 0.30
N THR A 74 -16.93 13.81 -0.36
CA THR A 74 -16.81 12.35 -0.37
C THR A 74 -15.68 11.90 0.57
N PRO A 75 -15.63 10.61 0.95
CA PRO A 75 -14.49 10.03 1.64
C PRO A 75 -13.16 10.33 0.94
N GLN A 76 -12.07 10.47 1.71
CA GLN A 76 -10.78 10.83 1.13
C GLN A 76 -10.27 9.82 0.09
N TYR A 77 -10.54 8.51 0.28
CA TYR A 77 -10.14 7.49 -0.68
C TYR A 77 -10.89 7.62 -2.02
N GLU A 78 -12.19 7.97 -2.00
CA GLU A 78 -12.95 8.27 -3.23
C GLU A 78 -12.44 9.53 -3.91
N PHE A 79 -12.19 10.59 -3.14
CA PHE A 79 -11.61 11.84 -3.66
C PHE A 79 -10.24 11.62 -4.30
N LEU A 80 -9.39 10.75 -3.72
CA LEU A 80 -8.08 10.41 -4.28
C LEU A 80 -8.20 9.51 -5.50
N ALA A 81 -9.17 8.57 -5.53
CA ALA A 81 -9.43 7.70 -6.68
C ALA A 81 -9.87 8.51 -7.89
N ASP A 82 -10.79 9.48 -7.67
CA ASP A 82 -11.34 10.33 -8.71
C ASP A 82 -11.80 9.49 -9.94
N SER A 83 -11.54 9.96 -11.14
CA SER A 83 -11.80 9.23 -12.39
C SER A 83 -10.65 8.31 -12.84
N MET A 84 -9.50 8.32 -12.14
CA MET A 84 -8.29 7.62 -12.57
C MET A 84 -8.24 6.17 -12.10
N TRP A 85 -8.81 5.89 -10.93
CA TRP A 85 -8.92 4.54 -10.36
C TRP A 85 -10.40 4.21 -10.18
N PRO A 86 -11.00 3.48 -11.13
CA PRO A 86 -12.44 3.16 -11.10
C PRO A 86 -12.80 2.22 -9.94
N GLU A 87 -11.81 1.49 -9.42
CA GLU A 87 -11.99 0.53 -8.34
C GLU A 87 -11.23 0.97 -7.09
N PHE A 88 -11.87 0.83 -5.93
CA PHE A 88 -11.22 1.07 -4.65
C PHE A 88 -11.81 0.17 -3.56
N ALA A 89 -10.97 -0.14 -2.57
CA ALA A 89 -11.37 -0.81 -1.33
C ALA A 89 -10.97 0.05 -0.14
N TYR A 90 -11.80 0.07 0.91
CA TYR A 90 -11.51 0.78 2.15
C TYR A 90 -11.68 -0.13 3.36
N GLY A 91 -10.62 -0.22 4.17
CA GLY A 91 -10.59 -0.93 5.44
C GLY A 91 -10.64 0.06 6.61
N ARG A 92 -11.83 0.22 7.20
CA ARG A 92 -12.02 1.08 8.37
C ARG A 92 -11.38 0.44 9.60
N ASN A 93 -10.40 1.10 10.18
CA ASN A 93 -9.65 0.60 11.34
C ASN A 93 -10.05 1.32 12.63
N ALA A 94 -9.85 2.63 12.73
CA ALA A 94 -10.20 3.40 13.91
C ALA A 94 -11.49 4.18 13.70
N VAL A 95 -12.41 4.07 14.67
CA VAL A 95 -13.71 4.76 14.68
C VAL A 95 -13.78 5.63 15.92
N TYR A 96 -14.19 6.88 15.75
CA TYR A 96 -14.34 7.86 16.81
C TYR A 96 -15.61 8.71 16.55
N PRO A 97 -16.11 9.48 17.52
CA PRO A 97 -17.40 10.18 17.38
C PRO A 97 -17.53 11.06 16.13
N ASP A 98 -16.42 11.71 15.71
CA ASP A 98 -16.44 12.62 14.56
C ASP A 98 -16.18 11.94 13.22
N GLY A 99 -15.82 10.64 13.20
CA GLY A 99 -15.53 9.93 11.99
C GLY A 99 -14.69 8.66 12.14
N ASP A 100 -13.98 8.32 11.09
CA ASP A 100 -13.12 7.13 11.04
C ASP A 100 -11.92 7.33 10.12
N HIS A 101 -10.90 6.47 10.29
CA HIS A 101 -9.80 6.36 9.35
C HIS A 101 -9.29 4.92 9.24
N GLY A 102 -8.58 4.66 8.16
CA GLY A 102 -8.07 3.33 7.89
C GLY A 102 -7.12 3.27 6.71
N ASN A 103 -7.08 2.09 6.09
CA ASN A 103 -6.30 1.83 4.89
C ASN A 103 -7.21 1.86 3.66
N ALA A 104 -6.66 2.27 2.51
CA ALA A 104 -7.36 2.13 1.24
C ALA A 104 -6.43 1.58 0.15
N LEU A 105 -7.04 0.92 -0.83
CA LEU A 105 -6.41 0.47 -2.05
C LEU A 105 -7.17 1.08 -3.23
N LEU A 106 -6.46 1.77 -4.13
CA LEU A 106 -7.02 2.23 -5.39
C LEU A 106 -6.47 1.36 -6.51
N SER A 107 -7.30 0.96 -7.45
CA SER A 107 -6.93 0.03 -8.51
C SER A 107 -7.50 0.45 -9.87
N LYS A 108 -6.69 0.29 -10.93
CA LYS A 108 -7.18 0.34 -12.32
C LYS A 108 -7.74 -1.01 -12.77
N PHE A 109 -7.49 -2.08 -12.01
CA PHE A 109 -8.01 -3.41 -12.26
C PHE A 109 -9.26 -3.67 -11.42
N PRO A 110 -10.20 -4.51 -11.90
CA PRO A 110 -11.34 -4.91 -11.08
C PRO A 110 -10.93 -5.53 -9.75
N ILE A 111 -11.60 -5.13 -8.67
CA ILE A 111 -11.47 -5.75 -7.35
C ILE A 111 -12.55 -6.83 -7.25
N LEU A 112 -12.16 -8.11 -7.34
CA LEU A 112 -13.06 -9.25 -7.27
C LEU A 112 -13.66 -9.44 -5.88
N ALA A 113 -12.84 -9.25 -4.86
CA ALA A 113 -13.22 -9.31 -3.46
C ALA A 113 -12.24 -8.51 -2.60
N PHE A 114 -12.68 -8.01 -1.46
CA PHE A 114 -11.78 -7.46 -0.45
C PHE A 114 -12.30 -7.73 0.96
N HIS A 115 -11.36 -7.79 1.90
CA HIS A 115 -11.66 -7.94 3.32
C HIS A 115 -10.66 -7.16 4.17
N ASN A 116 -11.13 -6.47 5.18
CA ASN A 116 -10.29 -5.81 6.17
C ASN A 116 -10.16 -6.71 7.41
N HIS A 117 -9.02 -7.36 7.57
CA HIS A 117 -8.75 -8.23 8.71
C HIS A 117 -8.33 -7.39 9.91
N ASP A 118 -9.10 -7.45 10.99
CA ASP A 118 -8.73 -6.78 12.23
C ASP A 118 -7.49 -7.46 12.84
N VAL A 119 -6.45 -6.67 13.06
CA VAL A 119 -5.20 -7.09 13.69
C VAL A 119 -4.83 -6.19 14.87
N ALA A 120 -5.82 -5.47 15.41
CA ALA A 120 -5.63 -4.66 16.61
C ALA A 120 -5.14 -5.52 17.77
N ILE A 121 -4.21 -4.99 18.57
CA ILE A 121 -3.68 -5.63 19.75
C ILE A 121 -3.89 -4.69 20.94
N GLY A 122 -4.84 -5.04 21.81
CA GLY A 122 -5.29 -4.15 22.88
C GLY A 122 -6.20 -3.02 22.35
N ASP A 123 -6.50 -2.06 23.20
CA ASP A 123 -7.56 -1.08 22.96
C ASP A 123 -7.05 0.28 22.41
N HIS A 124 -5.75 0.43 22.22
CA HIS A 124 -5.15 1.74 21.92
C HIS A 124 -4.75 1.95 20.47
N GLU A 125 -4.51 0.89 19.71
CA GLU A 125 -4.09 0.98 18.31
C GLU A 125 -4.97 0.08 17.43
N MET A 126 -5.98 0.67 16.84
CA MET A 126 -6.83 -0.05 15.87
C MET A 126 -6.10 -0.18 14.54
N ARG A 127 -5.80 -1.41 14.14
CA ARG A 127 -5.04 -1.75 12.94
C ARG A 127 -5.74 -2.82 12.13
N GLY A 128 -5.63 -2.74 10.80
CA GLY A 128 -6.21 -3.71 9.87
C GLY A 128 -5.25 -4.06 8.76
N LEU A 129 -5.40 -5.27 8.20
CA LEU A 129 -4.80 -5.67 6.95
C LEU A 129 -5.91 -5.63 5.89
N LEU A 130 -5.89 -4.64 5.01
CA LEU A 130 -6.84 -4.56 3.90
C LEU A 130 -6.32 -5.44 2.77
N HIS A 131 -6.92 -6.60 2.61
CA HIS A 131 -6.62 -7.56 1.56
C HIS A 131 -7.64 -7.43 0.44
N ALA A 132 -7.18 -7.34 -0.80
CA ALA A 132 -7.98 -7.35 -2.02
C ALA A 132 -7.46 -8.38 -3.00
N GLU A 133 -8.38 -9.01 -3.73
CA GLU A 133 -8.12 -9.87 -4.86
C GLU A 133 -8.43 -9.11 -6.16
N LEU A 134 -7.46 -9.03 -7.05
CA LEU A 134 -7.49 -8.22 -8.26
C LEU A 134 -7.57 -9.10 -9.51
N ASP A 135 -8.43 -8.74 -10.45
CA ASP A 135 -8.48 -9.32 -11.79
C ASP A 135 -7.50 -8.58 -12.72
N VAL A 136 -6.29 -9.11 -12.82
CA VAL A 136 -5.27 -8.56 -13.72
C VAL A 136 -5.28 -9.38 -15.02
N PRO A 137 -5.53 -8.75 -16.18
CA PRO A 137 -5.67 -9.48 -17.46
C PRO A 137 -4.46 -10.35 -17.79
N GLY A 138 -4.71 -11.63 -18.08
CA GLY A 138 -3.67 -12.61 -18.42
C GLY A 138 -2.96 -13.25 -17.23
N GLU A 139 -3.26 -12.82 -16.02
CA GLU A 139 -2.71 -13.37 -14.79
C GLU A 139 -3.78 -14.16 -14.02
N ARG A 140 -3.33 -15.05 -13.16
CA ARG A 140 -4.20 -15.54 -12.07
C ARG A 140 -4.48 -14.39 -11.11
N ALA A 141 -5.46 -14.57 -10.22
CA ALA A 141 -5.78 -13.53 -9.23
C ALA A 141 -4.51 -13.02 -8.52
N VAL A 142 -4.35 -11.70 -8.51
CA VAL A 142 -3.25 -11.01 -7.83
C VAL A 142 -3.77 -10.52 -6.48
N HIS A 143 -3.07 -10.87 -5.41
CA HIS A 143 -3.49 -10.46 -4.07
C HIS A 143 -2.69 -9.24 -3.60
N ALA A 144 -3.40 -8.17 -3.26
CA ALA A 144 -2.85 -6.93 -2.72
C ALA A 144 -3.23 -6.77 -1.24
N VAL A 145 -2.26 -6.50 -0.37
CA VAL A 145 -2.50 -6.29 1.06
C VAL A 145 -1.93 -4.94 1.47
N CYS A 146 -2.80 -4.00 1.83
CA CYS A 146 -2.41 -2.72 2.39
C CYS A 146 -2.29 -2.82 3.91
N VAL A 147 -1.15 -2.43 4.46
CA VAL A 147 -0.86 -2.55 5.89
C VAL A 147 -0.57 -1.19 6.52
N HIS A 148 -0.96 -1.05 7.79
CA HIS A 148 -0.45 -0.03 8.70
C HIS A 148 -0.32 -0.69 10.09
N LEU A 149 0.90 -1.05 10.47
CA LEU A 149 1.17 -1.82 11.69
C LEU A 149 1.33 -0.92 12.92
N GLY A 150 1.31 -1.53 14.10
CA GLY A 150 1.40 -0.83 15.37
C GLY A 150 2.79 -0.27 15.68
N LEU A 151 2.83 0.73 16.56
CA LEU A 151 4.08 1.39 16.97
C LEU A 151 4.94 0.52 17.89
N GLN A 152 4.30 -0.40 18.65
CA GLN A 152 5.01 -1.25 19.59
C GLN A 152 5.53 -2.53 18.93
N GLU A 153 6.80 -2.85 19.15
CA GLU A 153 7.47 -4.01 18.55
C GLU A 153 6.72 -5.32 18.79
N HIS A 154 6.27 -5.58 20.02
CA HIS A 154 5.58 -6.82 20.33
C HIS A 154 4.19 -6.93 19.67
N HIS A 155 3.51 -5.79 19.42
CA HIS A 155 2.28 -5.75 18.63
C HIS A 155 2.58 -6.06 17.16
N ARG A 156 3.60 -5.41 16.57
CA ARG A 156 4.02 -5.68 15.19
C ARG A 156 4.34 -7.15 14.96
N GLN A 157 5.09 -7.79 15.87
CA GLN A 157 5.42 -9.21 15.74
C GLN A 157 4.17 -10.12 15.73
N LYS A 158 3.14 -9.78 16.50
CA LYS A 158 1.85 -10.48 16.46
C LYS A 158 1.12 -10.22 15.14
N GLN A 159 1.09 -8.98 14.70
CA GLN A 159 0.45 -8.56 13.44
C GLN A 159 1.14 -9.18 12.22
N LEU A 160 2.46 -9.28 12.19
CA LEU A 160 3.22 -9.98 11.14
C LEU A 160 2.87 -11.48 11.09
N ARG A 161 2.72 -12.16 12.24
CA ARG A 161 2.26 -13.54 12.27
C ARG A 161 0.82 -13.70 11.77
N LEU A 162 -0.07 -12.70 12.01
CA LEU A 162 -1.41 -12.67 11.45
C LEU A 162 -1.38 -12.49 9.94
N LEU A 163 -0.53 -11.61 9.43
CA LEU A 163 -0.29 -11.45 7.99
C LEU A 163 0.21 -12.76 7.37
N CYS A 164 1.21 -13.42 7.95
CA CYS A 164 1.68 -14.72 7.46
C CYS A 164 0.58 -15.79 7.44
N ARG A 165 -0.29 -15.83 8.44
CA ARG A 165 -1.46 -16.75 8.44
C ARG A 165 -2.43 -16.42 7.32
N LEU A 166 -2.73 -15.14 7.08
CA LEU A 166 -3.53 -14.73 5.93
C LEU A 166 -2.91 -15.26 4.63
N LEU A 167 -1.62 -15.01 4.42
CA LEU A 167 -0.91 -15.39 3.21
C LEU A 167 -0.80 -16.91 3.00
N SER A 168 -0.76 -17.68 4.09
CA SER A 168 -0.75 -19.16 4.00
C SER A 168 -2.08 -19.76 3.54
N GLY A 169 -3.18 -19.00 3.64
CA GLY A 169 -4.49 -19.38 3.09
C GLY A 169 -4.65 -19.09 1.59
N LEU A 170 -3.71 -18.36 0.98
CA LEU A 170 -3.76 -18.04 -0.45
C LEU A 170 -3.11 -19.15 -1.28
N PRO A 171 -3.48 -19.30 -2.57
CA PRO A 171 -2.81 -20.24 -3.47
C PRO A 171 -1.29 -20.04 -3.44
N VAL A 172 -0.55 -21.16 -3.45
CA VAL A 172 0.91 -21.14 -3.31
C VAL A 172 1.60 -20.42 -4.46
N ASP A 173 1.00 -20.46 -5.64
CA ASP A 173 1.47 -19.83 -6.87
C ASP A 173 0.88 -18.45 -7.14
N ALA A 174 0.00 -17.93 -6.26
CA ALA A 174 -0.56 -16.59 -6.40
C ALA A 174 0.49 -15.50 -6.23
N ALA A 175 0.45 -14.50 -7.11
CA ALA A 175 1.22 -13.28 -6.94
C ALA A 175 0.67 -12.47 -5.77
N VAL A 176 1.54 -12.05 -4.85
CA VAL A 176 1.15 -11.28 -3.67
C VAL A 176 2.00 -10.02 -3.57
N ILE A 177 1.33 -8.91 -3.35
CA ILE A 177 1.91 -7.58 -3.11
C ILE A 177 1.47 -7.11 -1.72
N VAL A 178 2.40 -6.90 -0.81
CA VAL A 178 2.12 -6.32 0.51
C VAL A 178 2.84 -4.98 0.59
N ALA A 179 2.10 -3.89 0.79
CA ALA A 179 2.70 -2.57 0.86
C ALA A 179 2.04 -1.70 1.94
N GLY A 180 2.80 -0.77 2.50
CA GLY A 180 2.29 0.18 3.48
C GLY A 180 3.29 0.58 4.54
N ASP A 181 2.76 1.14 5.62
CA ASP A 181 3.52 1.57 6.80
C ASP A 181 3.64 0.41 7.80
N PHE A 182 4.85 -0.13 7.89
CA PHE A 182 5.16 -1.22 8.82
C PHE A 182 5.58 -0.72 10.19
N ASN A 183 5.86 0.58 10.37
CA ASN A 183 6.38 1.14 11.61
C ASN A 183 7.61 0.41 12.17
N ASP A 184 8.34 -0.31 11.28
CA ASP A 184 9.44 -1.19 11.65
C ASP A 184 10.82 -0.57 11.38
N TRP A 185 11.18 0.46 12.16
CA TRP A 185 12.49 1.11 12.05
C TRP A 185 13.67 0.21 12.41
N ARG A 186 13.42 -0.96 13.03
CA ARG A 186 14.46 -1.93 13.42
C ARG A 186 14.65 -3.06 12.40
N CYS A 187 13.88 -3.05 11.31
CA CYS A 187 13.94 -4.02 10.22
C CYS A 187 13.76 -5.49 10.67
N LYS A 188 12.89 -5.72 11.68
CA LYS A 188 12.62 -7.05 12.20
C LYS A 188 11.53 -7.80 11.44
N ALA A 189 10.75 -7.10 10.61
CA ALA A 189 9.70 -7.70 9.80
C ALA A 189 10.28 -8.66 8.74
N ASP A 190 11.46 -8.36 8.18
CA ASP A 190 12.05 -9.08 7.06
C ASP A 190 12.22 -10.58 7.35
N ALA A 191 12.74 -10.93 8.54
CA ALA A 191 12.93 -12.34 8.92
C ALA A 191 11.59 -13.10 9.00
N THR A 192 10.59 -12.51 9.67
CA THR A 192 9.26 -13.13 9.81
C THR A 192 8.57 -13.28 8.46
N LEU A 193 8.66 -12.28 7.59
CA LEU A 193 7.99 -12.28 6.30
C LEU A 193 8.68 -13.16 5.26
N ALA A 194 9.99 -13.36 5.38
CA ALA A 194 10.74 -14.32 4.57
C ALA A 194 10.25 -15.77 4.80
N GLU A 195 9.85 -16.12 6.04
CA GLU A 195 9.28 -17.43 6.38
C GLU A 195 7.96 -17.71 5.64
N CYS A 196 7.20 -16.67 5.26
CA CYS A 196 5.99 -16.78 4.45
C CYS A 196 6.20 -16.51 2.95
N GLY A 197 7.45 -16.58 2.48
CA GLY A 197 7.81 -16.49 1.07
C GLY A 197 7.84 -15.05 0.51
N LEU A 198 7.74 -14.03 1.36
CA LEU A 198 7.84 -12.64 0.95
C LEU A 198 9.30 -12.17 0.92
N HIS A 199 9.62 -11.30 -0.03
CA HIS A 199 10.90 -10.61 -0.07
C HIS A 199 10.70 -9.09 -0.15
N GLU A 200 11.55 -8.32 0.54
CA GLU A 200 11.51 -6.86 0.56
C GLU A 200 12.19 -6.29 -0.69
N VAL A 201 11.47 -5.42 -1.41
CA VAL A 201 11.86 -4.94 -2.74
C VAL A 201 13.12 -4.07 -2.69
N PHE A 202 13.19 -3.10 -1.78
CA PHE A 202 14.30 -2.15 -1.71
C PHE A 202 15.57 -2.82 -1.19
N THR A 203 15.46 -3.70 -0.21
CA THR A 203 16.59 -4.50 0.28
C THR A 203 17.17 -5.35 -0.85
N ARG A 204 16.30 -5.97 -1.67
CA ARG A 204 16.74 -6.77 -2.81
C ARG A 204 17.36 -5.92 -3.92
N ALA A 205 16.81 -4.74 -4.20
CA ALA A 205 17.28 -3.87 -5.29
C ALA A 205 18.50 -3.02 -4.91
N HIS A 206 18.60 -2.59 -3.65
CA HIS A 206 19.56 -1.59 -3.20
C HIS A 206 20.43 -2.04 -2.02
N GLY A 207 20.23 -3.26 -1.49
CA GLY A 207 20.96 -3.79 -0.35
C GLY A 207 20.53 -3.25 1.01
N ALA A 208 19.51 -2.36 1.06
CA ALA A 208 18.98 -1.79 2.28
C ALA A 208 17.52 -1.37 2.09
N PRO A 209 16.69 -1.39 3.16
CA PRO A 209 15.32 -0.93 3.08
C PRO A 209 15.20 0.57 2.82
N ALA A 210 14.10 0.97 2.20
CA ALA A 210 13.79 2.37 1.88
C ALA A 210 13.65 3.21 3.15
N LYS A 211 14.39 4.30 3.25
CA LYS A 211 14.14 5.31 4.29
C LYS A 211 13.03 6.24 3.81
N SER A 212 11.94 6.34 4.55
CA SER A 212 10.73 7.08 4.17
C SER A 212 10.33 8.17 5.15
N PHE A 213 10.77 8.10 6.41
CA PHE A 213 10.36 9.04 7.46
C PHE A 213 11.56 9.75 8.11
N PRO A 214 11.44 11.06 8.43
CA PRO A 214 10.41 11.98 7.95
C PRO A 214 10.64 12.37 6.46
N ALA A 215 9.57 12.70 5.72
CA ALA A 215 9.61 12.89 4.26
C ALA A 215 10.67 13.86 3.75
N ARG A 216 10.97 14.94 4.50
CA ARG A 216 11.97 15.97 4.08
C ARG A 216 13.42 15.51 4.20
N TRP A 217 13.72 14.63 5.16
CA TRP A 217 15.04 14.04 5.42
C TRP A 217 14.86 12.62 5.91
N PRO A 218 14.63 11.67 5.01
CA PRO A 218 14.31 10.30 5.39
C PRO A 218 15.46 9.62 6.14
N LEU A 219 15.19 9.22 7.38
CA LEU A 219 16.13 8.56 8.28
C LEU A 219 15.67 7.16 8.66
N LEU A 220 14.35 6.99 8.89
CA LEU A 220 13.74 5.75 9.36
C LEU A 220 13.06 5.00 8.21
N PRO A 221 13.25 3.68 8.11
CA PRO A 221 12.63 2.86 7.10
C PRO A 221 11.28 2.31 7.60
N LEU A 222 10.22 3.12 7.59
CA LEU A 222 8.91 2.75 8.10
C LEU A 222 8.03 2.08 7.04
N ASP A 223 8.06 2.60 5.80
CA ASP A 223 7.26 2.09 4.70
C ASP A 223 8.01 0.99 3.94
N ARG A 224 7.30 -0.05 3.50
CA ARG A 224 7.85 -1.23 2.85
C ARG A 224 6.99 -1.71 1.68
N VAL A 225 7.64 -2.42 0.77
CA VAL A 225 6.99 -3.21 -0.27
C VAL A 225 7.57 -4.62 -0.27
N TYR A 226 6.73 -5.61 -0.03
CA TYR A 226 7.09 -7.03 -0.07
C TYR A 226 6.34 -7.74 -1.18
N LEU A 227 7.00 -8.68 -1.84
CA LEU A 227 6.47 -9.43 -2.96
C LEU A 227 6.65 -10.94 -2.77
N ARG A 228 5.69 -11.72 -3.29
CA ARG A 228 5.75 -13.18 -3.44
C ARG A 228 5.29 -13.56 -4.84
N ASN A 229 6.00 -14.45 -5.51
CA ASN A 229 5.75 -14.93 -6.89
C ASN A 229 5.71 -13.84 -7.96
N CYS A 230 6.30 -12.69 -7.69
CA CYS A 230 6.50 -11.58 -8.63
C CYS A 230 7.80 -10.83 -8.28
N SER A 231 8.24 -9.93 -9.13
CA SER A 231 9.52 -9.23 -8.93
C SER A 231 9.36 -7.72 -8.99
N GLY A 232 10.11 -7.01 -8.12
CA GLY A 232 10.12 -5.55 -8.06
C GLY A 232 11.28 -4.96 -8.87
N HIS A 233 10.96 -3.93 -9.62
CA HIS A 233 11.88 -3.17 -10.47
C HIS A 233 11.68 -1.66 -10.23
N GLU A 234 12.63 -0.85 -10.65
CA GLU A 234 12.58 0.62 -10.57
C GLU A 234 12.13 1.16 -9.20
N ALA A 235 12.53 0.50 -8.12
CA ALA A 235 12.16 0.88 -6.75
C ALA A 235 12.72 2.27 -6.40
N ARG A 236 11.85 3.22 -6.06
CA ARG A 236 12.21 4.62 -5.79
C ARG A 236 11.49 5.17 -4.56
N VAL A 237 12.22 5.95 -3.76
CA VAL A 237 11.65 6.77 -2.69
C VAL A 237 11.42 8.18 -3.23
N LEU A 238 10.21 8.70 -3.12
CA LEU A 238 9.84 10.01 -3.67
C LEU A 238 10.10 11.11 -2.64
N THR A 239 11.33 11.63 -2.58
CA THR A 239 11.77 12.62 -1.58
C THR A 239 11.82 14.06 -2.08
N ARG A 240 11.71 14.27 -3.40
CA ARG A 240 11.74 15.62 -4.00
C ARG A 240 10.34 16.27 -3.94
N ARG A 241 10.28 17.58 -4.11
CA ARG A 241 8.99 18.25 -4.30
C ARG A 241 8.20 17.67 -5.47
N PRO A 242 6.88 17.55 -5.34
CA PRO A 242 6.05 18.00 -4.23
C PRO A 242 6.05 17.07 -3.00
N TRP A 243 6.47 15.79 -3.13
CA TRP A 243 6.32 14.71 -2.16
C TRP A 243 6.86 15.01 -0.76
N SER A 244 8.02 15.68 -0.68
CA SER A 244 8.62 16.08 0.61
C SER A 244 7.75 17.01 1.47
N HIS A 245 6.57 17.43 0.99
CA HIS A 245 5.68 18.37 1.66
C HIS A 245 4.21 17.90 1.69
N LEU A 246 3.90 16.76 1.07
CA LEU A 246 2.53 16.25 0.94
C LEU A 246 2.14 15.25 2.03
N SER A 247 3.08 14.85 2.86
CA SER A 247 2.88 14.00 4.03
C SER A 247 4.11 14.12 4.91
N ASP A 248 4.10 13.51 6.07
CA ASP A 248 5.28 13.28 6.90
C ASP A 248 6.06 12.00 6.49
N HIS A 249 5.47 11.14 5.64
CA HIS A 249 6.13 10.02 5.00
C HIS A 249 6.43 10.29 3.52
N ALA A 250 7.63 9.91 3.06
CA ALA A 250 7.98 9.90 1.64
C ALA A 250 7.41 8.63 0.99
N PRO A 251 6.62 8.77 -0.10
CA PRO A 251 6.04 7.62 -0.77
C PRO A 251 7.08 6.70 -1.41
N LEU A 252 6.75 5.42 -1.52
CA LEU A 252 7.51 4.44 -2.28
C LEU A 252 6.80 4.10 -3.60
N ALA A 253 7.55 4.12 -4.70
CA ALA A 253 7.07 3.72 -6.01
C ALA A 253 7.89 2.53 -6.52
N VAL A 254 7.21 1.53 -7.07
CA VAL A 254 7.82 0.29 -7.58
C VAL A 254 7.12 -0.14 -8.86
N GLU A 255 7.87 -0.63 -9.86
CA GLU A 255 7.33 -1.42 -10.96
C GLU A 255 7.37 -2.89 -10.56
N VAL A 256 6.25 -3.59 -10.70
CA VAL A 256 6.12 -5.03 -10.39
C VAL A 256 5.93 -5.80 -11.67
N HIS A 257 6.69 -6.86 -11.85
CA HIS A 257 6.54 -7.83 -12.94
C HIS A 257 5.90 -9.11 -12.37
N LEU A 258 4.71 -9.40 -12.88
CA LEU A 258 3.92 -10.58 -12.55
C LEU A 258 4.34 -11.78 -13.38
#